data_35be0d7cd539aaebea60df9de6476588
#
_entry.id   35be0d7cd539aaebea60df9de6476588
#
_cell.length_a   1.000
_cell.length_b   1.000
_cell.length_c   1.000
_cell.angle_alpha   90.00
_cell.angle_beta   90.00
_cell.angle_gamma   90.00
#
_symmetry.space_group_name_H-M   'P 1'
#
loop_
_entity.id
_entity.type
_entity.pdbx_description
1 polymer ?
#
loop_
_entity_poly.entity_id
_entity_poly.type
_entity_poly.pdbx_seq_one_letter_code
_entity_poly.pdbx_strand_id
1 'polypeptide(L)'
;MSHRISHVNAQYILHYDSPHQFEPLLPSEPALAPLLEAAGDLTRKATALGAASGKAAQSELRKLLRSMNSYYTNRIEGEHTRPSDIERALQQDFSTNADLARKQRLAVAHIRTEELCEGELNRRLAEDGDSTTRWLYSPEALTWLHRELFRDLPTDDLRLVDGSMVVPGEIRQRGVAVGRHEAPTWESLPRFLARWQQVYAGTRRGEASVVALAAAHHRLAWMHPFLDGNGRVARLHTHLLLQGWGLTSGLWSPLRGFARNEAKYKALLQAADEHRRGDLDGRGNLTEAGLVEWIEYTLDVCTDQVEFMTRQLHVGGMRDRIQAALAYETAVVKSGVREEALMPLHYLFATQGELGRADFKTLTGLGDRVATSTLSALLNRGFLATDSSYGSVRFAIPRHALRFYFPALWPEAEQDQALLDGEVGLGGPTRSALRRKPLS
;
A
#
# COMPACT_ATOMS: atom_id res chain seq x y z
N MET A 1 8.47 -29.17 -60.97
CA MET A 1 7.44 -28.42 -60.26
C MET A 1 7.41 -28.91 -58.83
N SER A 2 8.07 -28.18 -57.94
CA SER A 2 8.20 -28.55 -56.52
C SER A 2 7.26 -27.67 -55.71
N HIS A 3 6.23 -28.24 -55.14
CA HIS A 3 5.30 -27.54 -54.25
C HIS A 3 5.97 -27.39 -52.87
N ARG A 4 6.39 -26.17 -52.54
CA ARG A 4 6.71 -25.76 -51.17
C ARG A 4 5.40 -25.62 -50.40
N ILE A 5 5.18 -26.56 -49.46
CA ILE A 5 4.16 -26.41 -48.42
C ILE A 5 4.74 -25.43 -47.41
N SER A 6 4.22 -24.22 -47.36
CA SER A 6 4.48 -23.24 -46.31
C SER A 6 3.73 -23.72 -45.05
N HIS A 7 4.47 -24.19 -44.05
CA HIS A 7 3.94 -24.39 -42.71
C HIS A 7 3.62 -23.04 -42.11
N VAL A 8 2.35 -22.69 -42.12
CA VAL A 8 1.82 -21.62 -41.28
C VAL A 8 1.89 -22.16 -39.84
N ASN A 9 2.82 -21.62 -39.04
CA ASN A 9 2.81 -21.84 -37.59
C ASN A 9 1.51 -21.24 -37.05
N ALA A 10 0.50 -22.07 -36.86
CA ALA A 10 -0.62 -21.70 -36.00
C ALA A 10 -0.05 -21.54 -34.58
N GLN A 11 0.17 -20.29 -34.15
CA GLN A 11 0.35 -20.01 -32.74
C GLN A 11 -0.93 -20.45 -32.03
N TYR A 12 -0.81 -21.52 -31.27
CA TYR A 12 -1.87 -21.95 -30.35
C TYR A 12 -2.04 -20.82 -29.33
N ILE A 13 -3.09 -20.03 -29.48
CA ILE A 13 -3.50 -19.07 -28.44
C ILE A 13 -3.96 -19.91 -27.27
N LEU A 14 -3.20 -19.89 -26.19
CA LEU A 14 -3.54 -20.61 -24.96
C LEU A 14 -4.68 -19.88 -24.28
N HIS A 15 -5.89 -20.43 -24.33
CA HIS A 15 -7.02 -19.86 -23.62
C HIS A 15 -7.10 -20.43 -22.19
N TYR A 16 -7.04 -19.57 -21.20
CA TYR A 16 -7.30 -19.93 -19.82
C TYR A 16 -8.82 -19.85 -19.56
N ASP A 17 -9.47 -21.01 -19.52
CA ASP A 17 -10.91 -21.14 -19.34
C ASP A 17 -11.30 -22.09 -18.20
N SER A 18 -10.34 -22.82 -17.62
CA SER A 18 -10.54 -23.78 -16.54
C SER A 18 -9.68 -23.45 -15.31
N PRO A 19 -10.28 -23.47 -14.09
CA PRO A 19 -9.54 -23.19 -12.86
C PRO A 19 -8.34 -24.08 -12.56
N HIS A 20 -8.20 -25.25 -13.22
CA HIS A 20 -6.98 -26.07 -13.10
C HIS A 20 -5.76 -25.38 -13.69
N GLN A 21 -5.95 -24.41 -14.58
CA GLN A 21 -4.86 -23.78 -15.31
C GLN A 21 -4.08 -22.75 -14.48
N PHE A 22 -4.57 -22.32 -13.30
CA PHE A 22 -3.83 -21.45 -12.40
C PHE A 22 -3.33 -22.16 -11.11
N GLU A 23 -3.42 -23.48 -11.08
CA GLU A 23 -2.82 -24.29 -10.01
C GLU A 23 -1.27 -24.39 -10.21
N PRO A 24 -0.46 -24.49 -9.14
CA PRO A 24 -0.89 -24.66 -7.75
C PRO A 24 -1.34 -23.33 -7.13
N LEU A 25 -2.32 -23.39 -6.22
CA LEU A 25 -2.77 -22.21 -5.46
C LEU A 25 -1.96 -22.02 -4.17
N LEU A 26 -1.41 -23.10 -3.63
CA LEU A 26 -0.54 -23.10 -2.46
C LEU A 26 0.66 -24.02 -2.75
N PRO A 27 1.83 -23.76 -2.13
CA PRO A 27 2.97 -24.67 -2.21
C PRO A 27 2.68 -26.04 -1.62
N SER A 28 3.37 -27.06 -2.11
CA SER A 28 3.35 -28.41 -1.55
C SER A 28 4.06 -28.47 -0.18
N GLU A 29 3.78 -29.50 0.60
CA GLU A 29 4.32 -29.69 1.95
C GLU A 29 5.85 -29.48 2.08
N PRO A 30 6.71 -30.02 1.20
CA PRO A 30 8.16 -29.79 1.32
C PRO A 30 8.57 -28.32 1.18
N ALA A 31 7.90 -27.56 0.31
CA ALA A 31 8.17 -26.15 0.08
C ALA A 31 7.50 -25.25 1.13
N LEU A 32 6.45 -25.73 1.78
CA LEU A 32 5.65 -24.94 2.72
C LEU A 32 6.37 -24.71 4.07
N ALA A 33 7.13 -25.68 4.58
CA ALA A 33 7.73 -25.61 5.91
C ALA A 33 8.62 -24.35 6.14
N PRO A 34 9.60 -24.03 5.27
CA PRO A 34 10.40 -22.81 5.45
C PRO A 34 9.57 -21.52 5.33
N LEU A 35 8.52 -21.52 4.52
CA LEU A 35 7.61 -20.37 4.38
C LEU A 35 6.79 -20.14 5.65
N LEU A 36 6.36 -21.19 6.35
CA LEU A 36 5.68 -21.10 7.63
C LEU A 36 6.60 -20.55 8.71
N GLU A 37 7.87 -20.94 8.73
CA GLU A 37 8.87 -20.39 9.66
C GLU A 37 9.06 -18.88 9.43
N ALA A 38 9.24 -18.45 8.18
CA ALA A 38 9.37 -17.04 7.81
C ALA A 38 8.10 -16.23 8.17
N ALA A 39 6.91 -16.79 7.94
CA ALA A 39 5.64 -16.17 8.32
C ALA A 39 5.50 -16.04 9.84
N GLY A 40 6.00 -17.02 10.60
CA GLY A 40 6.06 -16.99 12.08
C GLY A 40 7.01 -15.89 12.59
N ASP A 41 8.18 -15.73 11.96
CA ASP A 41 9.11 -14.65 12.30
C ASP A 41 8.50 -13.27 12.03
N LEU A 42 7.89 -13.08 10.87
CA LEU A 42 7.15 -11.86 10.53
C LEU A 42 6.06 -11.56 11.57
N THR A 43 5.27 -12.56 11.94
CA THR A 43 4.17 -12.40 12.92
C THR A 43 4.70 -11.97 14.28
N ARG A 44 5.80 -12.58 14.76
CA ARG A 44 6.44 -12.19 16.03
C ARG A 44 6.94 -10.74 16.00
N LYS A 45 7.65 -10.34 14.96
CA LYS A 45 8.17 -8.98 14.78
C LYS A 45 7.05 -7.94 14.67
N ALA A 46 6.02 -8.22 13.88
CA ALA A 46 4.86 -7.35 13.71
C ALA A 46 4.07 -7.15 15.01
N THR A 47 3.86 -8.23 15.76
CA THR A 47 3.20 -8.18 17.09
C THR A 47 4.03 -7.37 18.09
N ALA A 48 5.35 -7.54 18.12
CA ALA A 48 6.24 -6.78 18.99
C ALA A 48 6.19 -5.26 18.67
N LEU A 49 6.20 -4.90 17.39
CA LEU A 49 6.04 -3.51 16.94
C LEU A 49 4.69 -2.92 17.36
N GLY A 50 3.60 -3.66 17.17
CA GLY A 50 2.25 -3.25 17.59
C GLY A 50 2.14 -3.02 19.09
N ALA A 51 2.70 -3.94 19.90
CA ALA A 51 2.69 -3.86 21.36
C ALA A 51 3.55 -2.69 21.90
N ALA A 52 4.62 -2.33 21.19
CA ALA A 52 5.49 -1.21 21.58
C ALA A 52 4.90 0.17 21.28
N SER A 53 3.76 0.26 20.58
CA SER A 53 3.18 1.51 20.09
C SER A 53 1.81 1.77 20.73
N GLY A 54 1.62 2.96 21.31
CA GLY A 54 0.35 3.37 21.92
C GLY A 54 -0.72 3.75 20.89
N LYS A 55 -1.99 3.66 21.28
CA LYS A 55 -3.14 3.90 20.38
C LYS A 55 -3.15 5.31 19.74
N ALA A 56 -2.73 6.33 20.49
CA ALA A 56 -2.72 7.71 19.98
C ALA A 56 -1.71 7.87 18.83
N ALA A 57 -0.48 7.36 18.98
CA ALA A 57 0.52 7.38 17.92
C ALA A 57 0.13 6.50 16.74
N GLN A 58 -0.48 5.34 16.98
CA GLN A 58 -1.01 4.49 15.91
C GLN A 58 -2.04 5.25 15.04
N SER A 59 -2.91 6.06 15.65
CA SER A 59 -3.89 6.86 14.91
C SER A 59 -3.24 7.89 13.99
N GLU A 60 -2.24 8.63 14.48
CA GLU A 60 -1.53 9.64 13.67
C GLU A 60 -0.66 8.98 12.57
N LEU A 61 0.03 7.89 12.91
CA LEU A 61 0.85 7.13 11.96
C LEU A 61 -0.01 6.48 10.85
N ARG A 62 -1.23 6.06 11.17
CA ARG A 62 -2.16 5.48 10.19
C ARG A 62 -2.52 6.48 9.10
N LYS A 63 -2.75 7.75 9.44
CA LYS A 63 -3.00 8.81 8.45
C LYS A 63 -1.82 8.99 7.51
N LEU A 64 -0.60 8.98 8.06
CA LEU A 64 0.63 9.04 7.30
C LEU A 64 0.81 7.81 6.40
N LEU A 65 0.54 6.61 6.94
CA LEU A 65 0.64 5.35 6.22
C LEU A 65 -0.28 5.32 4.99
N ARG A 66 -1.52 5.81 5.09
CA ARG A 66 -2.44 5.91 3.94
C ARG A 66 -1.87 6.80 2.83
N SER A 67 -1.26 7.93 3.17
CA SER A 67 -0.60 8.81 2.18
C SER A 67 0.60 8.11 1.53
N MET A 68 1.39 7.36 2.31
CA MET A 68 2.48 6.54 1.80
C MET A 68 1.98 5.43 0.88
N ASN A 69 0.97 4.69 1.29
CA ASN A 69 0.38 3.60 0.50
C ASN A 69 -0.13 4.12 -0.84
N SER A 70 -0.81 5.25 -0.83
CA SER A 70 -1.28 5.93 -2.04
C SER A 70 -0.11 6.33 -2.96
N TYR A 71 0.91 6.99 -2.42
CA TYR A 71 2.09 7.37 -3.18
C TYR A 71 2.76 6.15 -3.85
N TYR A 72 3.07 5.13 -3.05
CA TYR A 72 3.80 3.97 -3.52
C TYR A 72 2.99 3.07 -4.46
N THR A 73 1.69 2.86 -4.22
CA THR A 73 0.87 2.05 -5.11
C THR A 73 0.67 2.70 -6.49
N ASN A 74 0.48 4.02 -6.52
CA ASN A 74 0.35 4.76 -7.79
C ASN A 74 1.70 4.84 -8.52
N ARG A 75 2.81 4.95 -7.80
CA ARG A 75 4.15 4.91 -8.38
C ARG A 75 4.43 3.60 -9.14
N ILE A 76 4.03 2.44 -8.60
CA ILE A 76 4.14 1.13 -9.29
C ILE A 76 3.37 1.13 -10.62
N GLU A 77 2.26 1.87 -10.70
CA GLU A 77 1.47 2.01 -11.95
C GLU A 77 2.03 3.09 -12.90
N GLY A 78 3.12 3.76 -12.53
CA GLY A 78 3.70 4.85 -13.31
C GLY A 78 3.01 6.21 -13.11
N GLU A 79 2.09 6.29 -12.13
CA GLU A 79 1.36 7.51 -11.79
C GLU A 79 2.11 8.28 -10.69
N HIS A 80 3.25 8.88 -11.09
CA HIS A 80 4.11 9.61 -10.16
C HIS A 80 3.46 10.91 -9.71
N THR A 81 3.35 11.11 -8.40
CA THR A 81 2.81 12.31 -7.75
C THR A 81 3.65 12.62 -6.52
N ARG A 82 4.08 13.85 -6.33
CA ARG A 82 4.87 14.21 -5.14
C ARG A 82 4.00 14.15 -3.88
N PRO A 83 4.57 13.81 -2.73
CA PRO A 83 3.85 13.86 -1.46
C PRO A 83 3.21 15.24 -1.18
N SER A 84 3.90 16.34 -1.56
CA SER A 84 3.36 17.72 -1.45
C SER A 84 2.13 17.96 -2.34
N ASP A 85 2.10 17.37 -3.53
CA ASP A 85 0.95 17.50 -4.44
C ASP A 85 -0.24 16.67 -3.97
N ILE A 86 0.02 15.51 -3.34
CA ILE A 86 -1.03 14.73 -2.65
C ILE A 86 -1.63 15.54 -1.49
N GLU A 87 -0.78 16.22 -0.72
CA GLU A 87 -1.23 17.08 0.38
C GLU A 87 -2.12 18.21 -0.08
N ARG A 88 -1.74 18.91 -1.15
CA ARG A 88 -2.55 19.97 -1.75
C ARG A 88 -3.90 19.44 -2.20
N ALA A 89 -3.89 18.29 -2.88
CA ALA A 89 -5.11 17.64 -3.37
C ALA A 89 -6.07 17.21 -2.25
N LEU A 90 -5.55 16.78 -1.09
CA LEU A 90 -6.36 16.50 0.10
C LEU A 90 -7.09 17.74 0.62
N GLN A 91 -6.55 18.94 0.35
CA GLN A 91 -7.16 20.23 0.65
C GLN A 91 -8.01 20.78 -0.52
N GLN A 92 -8.32 19.95 -1.52
CA GLN A 92 -9.03 20.31 -2.76
C GLN A 92 -8.27 21.31 -3.65
N ASP A 93 -6.97 21.50 -3.47
CA ASP A 93 -6.11 22.29 -4.30
C ASP A 93 -5.43 21.43 -5.37
N PHE A 94 -6.15 21.23 -6.49
CA PHE A 94 -5.69 20.45 -7.63
C PHE A 94 -4.88 21.32 -8.61
N SER A 95 -3.94 20.68 -9.29
CA SER A 95 -3.13 21.32 -10.32
C SER A 95 -3.99 21.78 -11.51
N THR A 96 -3.57 22.87 -12.15
CA THR A 96 -4.13 23.30 -13.45
C THR A 96 -3.63 22.43 -14.62
N ASN A 97 -2.53 21.69 -14.43
CA ASN A 97 -2.07 20.68 -15.39
C ASN A 97 -2.99 19.45 -15.29
N ALA A 98 -3.64 19.07 -16.39
CA ALA A 98 -4.64 18.03 -16.42
C ALA A 98 -4.09 16.64 -16.01
N ASP A 99 -2.87 16.27 -16.43
CA ASP A 99 -2.25 14.99 -16.08
C ASP A 99 -1.90 14.94 -14.58
N LEU A 100 -1.29 16.00 -14.05
CA LEU A 100 -1.00 16.07 -12.62
C LEU A 100 -2.29 16.09 -11.78
N ALA A 101 -3.32 16.81 -12.20
CA ALA A 101 -4.61 16.82 -11.52
C ALA A 101 -5.26 15.42 -11.50
N ARG A 102 -5.17 14.66 -12.59
CA ARG A 102 -5.61 13.27 -12.67
C ARG A 102 -4.86 12.39 -11.66
N LYS A 103 -3.53 12.48 -11.64
CA LYS A 103 -2.68 11.74 -10.68
C LYS A 103 -3.01 12.10 -9.23
N GLN A 104 -3.24 13.38 -8.95
CA GLN A 104 -3.68 13.85 -7.64
C GLN A 104 -5.03 13.26 -7.24
N ARG A 105 -6.02 13.19 -8.16
CA ARG A 105 -7.31 12.56 -7.88
C ARG A 105 -7.18 11.07 -7.61
N LEU A 106 -6.36 10.35 -8.38
CA LEU A 106 -6.07 8.93 -8.12
C LEU A 106 -5.45 8.72 -6.74
N ALA A 107 -4.54 9.60 -6.32
CA ALA A 107 -3.93 9.51 -5.00
C ALA A 107 -4.93 9.77 -3.88
N VAL A 108 -5.77 10.79 -4.00
CA VAL A 108 -6.83 11.11 -3.02
C VAL A 108 -7.86 9.98 -2.97
N ALA A 109 -8.27 9.44 -4.12
CA ALA A 109 -9.20 8.32 -4.21
C ALA A 109 -8.68 7.10 -3.45
N HIS A 110 -7.38 6.75 -3.60
CA HIS A 110 -6.78 5.65 -2.85
C HIS A 110 -6.80 5.89 -1.34
N ILE A 111 -6.42 7.09 -0.87
CA ILE A 111 -6.39 7.44 0.56
C ILE A 111 -7.80 7.32 1.17
N ARG A 112 -8.81 7.86 0.49
CA ARG A 112 -10.21 7.79 0.94
C ARG A 112 -10.74 6.37 0.95
N THR A 113 -10.41 5.61 -0.09
CA THR A 113 -10.79 4.19 -0.18
C THR A 113 -10.17 3.38 0.95
N GLU A 114 -8.87 3.54 1.23
CA GLU A 114 -8.20 2.84 2.32
C GLU A 114 -8.85 3.19 3.67
N GLU A 115 -9.16 4.48 3.92
CA GLU A 115 -9.86 4.91 5.14
C GLU A 115 -11.25 4.28 5.30
N LEU A 116 -12.02 4.26 4.22
CA LEU A 116 -13.35 3.66 4.19
C LEU A 116 -13.28 2.15 4.40
N CYS A 117 -12.30 1.48 3.75
CA CYS A 117 -12.09 0.05 3.91
C CYS A 117 -11.67 -0.34 5.32
N GLU A 118 -10.81 0.45 5.97
CA GLU A 118 -10.45 0.25 7.38
C GLU A 118 -11.67 0.38 8.31
N GLY A 119 -12.53 1.36 8.06
CA GLY A 119 -13.78 1.54 8.81
C GLY A 119 -14.72 0.34 8.69
N GLU A 120 -14.94 -0.14 7.47
CA GLU A 120 -15.78 -1.30 7.19
C GLU A 120 -15.17 -2.59 7.77
N LEU A 121 -13.84 -2.74 7.64
CA LEU A 121 -13.12 -3.87 8.22
C LEU A 121 -13.29 -3.92 9.74
N ASN A 122 -13.09 -2.80 10.44
CA ASN A 122 -13.25 -2.72 11.89
C ASN A 122 -14.69 -3.02 12.32
N ARG A 123 -15.69 -2.54 11.57
CA ARG A 123 -17.12 -2.84 11.83
C ARG A 123 -17.38 -4.34 11.72
N ARG A 124 -16.93 -4.98 10.64
CA ARG A 124 -17.12 -6.42 10.41
C ARG A 124 -16.36 -7.28 11.44
N LEU A 125 -15.13 -6.90 11.79
CA LEU A 125 -14.35 -7.61 12.81
C LEU A 125 -15.00 -7.56 14.18
N ALA A 126 -15.70 -6.49 14.51
CA ALA A 126 -16.47 -6.39 15.77
C ALA A 126 -17.71 -7.30 15.77
N GLU A 127 -18.25 -7.65 14.61
CA GLU A 127 -19.39 -8.56 14.46
C GLU A 127 -18.93 -10.03 14.43
N ASP A 128 -18.05 -10.40 13.50
CA ASP A 128 -17.50 -11.75 13.33
C ASP A 128 -16.22 -11.75 12.52
N GLY A 129 -15.09 -12.05 13.17
CA GLY A 129 -13.78 -12.06 12.54
C GLY A 129 -13.59 -13.16 11.49
N ASP A 130 -14.23 -14.33 11.65
CA ASP A 130 -14.11 -15.42 10.69
C ASP A 130 -14.92 -15.15 9.42
N SER A 131 -16.11 -14.60 9.58
CA SER A 131 -16.94 -14.12 8.47
C SER A 131 -16.23 -12.99 7.72
N THR A 132 -15.57 -12.08 8.42
CA THR A 132 -14.81 -10.97 7.83
C THR A 132 -13.66 -11.48 6.95
N THR A 133 -12.89 -12.47 7.41
CA THR A 133 -11.81 -13.06 6.61
C THR A 133 -12.35 -13.74 5.35
N ARG A 134 -13.44 -14.50 5.48
CA ARG A 134 -14.11 -15.11 4.32
C ARG A 134 -14.62 -14.08 3.33
N TRP A 135 -15.21 -12.99 3.84
CA TRP A 135 -15.70 -11.89 2.99
C TRP A 135 -14.56 -11.23 2.22
N LEU A 136 -13.41 -10.96 2.85
CA LEU A 136 -12.24 -10.37 2.15
C LEU A 136 -11.81 -11.21 0.94
N TYR A 137 -11.96 -12.53 0.99
CA TYR A 137 -11.69 -13.41 -0.15
C TYR A 137 -12.88 -13.60 -1.10
N SER A 138 -13.96 -12.83 -0.97
CA SER A 138 -15.10 -12.95 -1.86
C SER A 138 -15.00 -12.05 -3.10
N PRO A 139 -15.60 -12.44 -4.23
CA PRO A 139 -15.74 -11.56 -5.39
C PRO A 139 -16.44 -10.24 -5.06
N GLU A 140 -17.39 -10.24 -4.12
CA GLU A 140 -18.09 -9.05 -3.65
C GLU A 140 -17.15 -8.04 -3.00
N ALA A 141 -16.20 -8.51 -2.16
CA ALA A 141 -15.20 -7.66 -1.56
C ALA A 141 -14.27 -7.06 -2.62
N LEU A 142 -13.80 -7.85 -3.59
CA LEU A 142 -12.94 -7.37 -4.67
C LEU A 142 -13.64 -6.31 -5.54
N THR A 143 -14.89 -6.56 -5.93
CA THR A 143 -15.70 -5.60 -6.72
C THR A 143 -16.04 -4.35 -5.92
N TRP A 144 -16.25 -4.50 -4.60
CA TRP A 144 -16.43 -3.37 -3.70
C TRP A 144 -15.15 -2.51 -3.60
N LEU A 145 -13.98 -3.12 -3.38
CA LEU A 145 -12.69 -2.42 -3.36
C LEU A 145 -12.44 -1.66 -4.67
N HIS A 146 -12.67 -2.30 -5.80
CA HIS A 146 -12.53 -1.68 -7.10
C HIS A 146 -13.50 -0.49 -7.28
N ARG A 147 -14.76 -0.66 -6.86
CA ARG A 147 -15.75 0.41 -6.92
C ARG A 147 -15.31 1.62 -6.12
N GLU A 148 -14.88 1.42 -4.89
CA GLU A 148 -14.47 2.52 -4.02
C GLU A 148 -13.22 3.26 -4.53
N LEU A 149 -12.27 2.57 -5.18
CA LEU A 149 -11.11 3.18 -5.79
C LEU A 149 -11.43 4.11 -6.98
N PHE A 150 -12.54 3.87 -7.67
CA PHE A 150 -12.87 4.57 -8.91
C PHE A 150 -14.15 5.40 -8.84
N ARG A 151 -14.98 5.24 -7.82
CA ARG A 151 -16.32 5.83 -7.69
C ARG A 151 -16.34 7.35 -7.84
N ASP A 152 -15.40 8.04 -7.23
CA ASP A 152 -15.37 9.50 -7.16
C ASP A 152 -14.50 10.14 -8.26
N LEU A 153 -13.99 9.34 -9.21
CA LEU A 153 -13.19 9.85 -10.32
C LEU A 153 -14.09 10.41 -11.43
N PRO A 154 -13.70 11.54 -12.05
CA PRO A 154 -14.39 12.07 -13.21
C PRO A 154 -14.41 11.07 -14.37
N THR A 155 -15.40 11.16 -15.24
CA THR A 155 -15.55 10.29 -16.42
C THR A 155 -14.30 10.26 -17.32
N ASP A 156 -13.62 11.39 -17.47
CA ASP A 156 -12.39 11.47 -18.28
C ASP A 156 -11.24 10.65 -17.66
N ASP A 157 -11.16 10.56 -16.33
CA ASP A 157 -10.14 9.77 -15.66
C ASP A 157 -10.43 8.25 -15.70
N LEU A 158 -11.67 7.87 -16.00
CA LEU A 158 -12.11 6.49 -16.18
C LEU A 158 -11.95 5.98 -17.63
N ARG A 159 -11.57 6.87 -18.57
CA ARG A 159 -11.39 6.52 -19.98
C ARG A 159 -9.99 5.95 -20.20
N LEU A 160 -9.93 4.76 -20.78
CA LEU A 160 -8.67 4.12 -21.19
C LEU A 160 -8.18 4.65 -22.55
N VAL A 161 -6.92 4.38 -22.86
CA VAL A 161 -6.26 4.84 -24.11
C VAL A 161 -6.97 4.33 -25.36
N ASP A 162 -7.58 3.15 -25.30
CA ASP A 162 -8.35 2.56 -26.41
C ASP A 162 -9.79 3.08 -26.50
N GLY A 163 -10.14 4.08 -25.68
CA GLY A 163 -11.47 4.70 -25.64
C GLY A 163 -12.49 3.94 -24.78
N SER A 164 -12.17 2.76 -24.28
CA SER A 164 -13.06 2.03 -23.36
C SER A 164 -13.14 2.71 -22.00
N MET A 165 -14.20 2.41 -21.25
CA MET A 165 -14.47 3.00 -19.96
C MET A 165 -14.30 1.97 -18.84
N VAL A 166 -13.62 2.38 -17.77
CA VAL A 166 -13.64 1.62 -16.51
C VAL A 166 -14.96 1.89 -15.81
N VAL A 167 -15.71 0.83 -15.53
CA VAL A 167 -16.93 0.92 -14.72
C VAL A 167 -16.57 0.51 -13.28
N PRO A 168 -16.72 1.41 -12.29
CA PRO A 168 -16.37 1.12 -10.90
C PRO A 168 -17.08 -0.12 -10.35
N GLY A 169 -16.31 -1.14 -9.94
CA GLY A 169 -16.83 -2.39 -9.38
C GLY A 169 -17.25 -3.45 -10.40
N GLU A 170 -17.12 -3.19 -11.70
CA GLU A 170 -17.51 -4.15 -12.74
C GLU A 170 -16.35 -5.05 -13.16
N ILE A 171 -16.60 -6.36 -13.16
CA ILE A 171 -15.68 -7.35 -13.74
C ILE A 171 -15.67 -7.19 -15.26
N ARG A 172 -14.49 -7.22 -15.88
CA ARG A 172 -14.34 -7.06 -17.33
C ARG A 172 -15.15 -8.07 -18.12
N GLN A 173 -15.66 -7.63 -19.26
CA GLN A 173 -16.39 -8.45 -20.21
C GLN A 173 -15.65 -8.56 -21.56
N ARG A 174 -14.31 -8.55 -21.51
CA ARG A 174 -13.44 -8.75 -22.67
C ARG A 174 -12.09 -9.30 -22.26
N GLY A 175 -11.32 -9.80 -23.23
CA GLY A 175 -9.94 -10.25 -23.03
C GLY A 175 -9.02 -9.08 -22.68
N VAL A 176 -8.03 -9.34 -21.83
CA VAL A 176 -6.95 -8.40 -21.48
C VAL A 176 -5.63 -9.17 -21.42
N ALA A 177 -4.53 -8.48 -21.73
CA ALA A 177 -3.18 -9.02 -21.61
C ALA A 177 -2.31 -8.05 -20.80
N VAL A 178 -1.40 -8.61 -19.99
CA VAL A 178 -0.45 -7.85 -19.15
C VAL A 178 0.96 -8.28 -19.52
N GLY A 179 1.65 -7.46 -20.29
CA GLY A 179 2.94 -7.86 -20.85
C GLY A 179 2.80 -9.07 -21.79
N ARG A 180 3.33 -10.22 -21.41
CA ARG A 180 3.20 -11.50 -22.15
C ARG A 180 2.11 -12.42 -21.60
N HIS A 181 1.55 -12.11 -20.43
CA HIS A 181 0.50 -12.90 -19.82
C HIS A 181 -0.86 -12.54 -20.42
N GLU A 182 -1.54 -13.54 -20.98
CA GLU A 182 -2.96 -13.45 -21.35
C GLU A 182 -3.80 -13.86 -20.14
N ALA A 183 -4.64 -12.95 -19.65
CA ALA A 183 -5.52 -13.27 -18.53
C ALA A 183 -6.62 -14.25 -18.96
N PRO A 184 -7.26 -14.98 -18.00
CA PRO A 184 -8.37 -15.89 -18.29
C PRO A 184 -9.46 -15.25 -19.14
N THR A 185 -10.17 -16.06 -19.92
CA THR A 185 -11.35 -15.56 -20.67
C THR A 185 -12.35 -14.94 -19.69
N TRP A 186 -12.98 -13.85 -20.08
CA TRP A 186 -13.87 -13.11 -19.16
C TRP A 186 -15.08 -13.96 -18.73
N GLU A 187 -15.58 -14.85 -19.57
CA GLU A 187 -16.67 -15.79 -19.28
C GLU A 187 -16.27 -16.81 -18.19
N SER A 188 -14.99 -17.10 -18.06
CA SER A 188 -14.48 -18.05 -17.08
C SER A 188 -14.14 -17.42 -15.72
N LEU A 189 -13.99 -16.12 -15.65
CA LEU A 189 -13.61 -15.40 -14.41
C LEU A 189 -14.46 -15.79 -13.19
N PRO A 190 -15.78 -15.97 -13.26
CA PRO A 190 -16.56 -16.37 -12.09
C PRO A 190 -16.08 -17.71 -11.51
N ARG A 191 -15.64 -18.67 -12.35
CA ARG A 191 -15.13 -19.96 -11.90
C ARG A 191 -13.76 -19.84 -11.25
N PHE A 192 -12.88 -19.00 -11.81
CA PHE A 192 -11.57 -18.72 -11.23
C PHE A 192 -11.68 -18.01 -9.88
N LEU A 193 -12.53 -16.99 -9.78
CA LEU A 193 -12.80 -16.27 -8.53
C LEU A 193 -13.40 -17.20 -7.46
N ALA A 194 -14.35 -18.06 -7.82
CA ALA A 194 -14.94 -19.03 -6.90
C ALA A 194 -13.87 -20.01 -6.36
N ARG A 195 -12.97 -20.51 -7.23
CA ARG A 195 -11.88 -21.40 -6.83
C ARG A 195 -10.86 -20.69 -5.95
N TRP A 196 -10.51 -19.45 -6.28
CA TRP A 196 -9.64 -18.59 -5.48
C TRP A 196 -10.21 -18.36 -4.07
N GLN A 197 -11.48 -17.99 -3.97
CA GLN A 197 -12.19 -17.84 -2.70
C GLN A 197 -12.22 -19.15 -1.91
N GLN A 198 -12.58 -20.26 -2.54
CA GLN A 198 -12.66 -21.56 -1.88
C GLN A 198 -11.36 -21.94 -1.17
N VAL A 199 -10.22 -21.75 -1.82
CA VAL A 199 -8.92 -22.13 -1.27
C VAL A 199 -8.47 -21.17 -0.20
N TYR A 200 -8.45 -19.89 -0.49
CA TYR A 200 -7.82 -18.92 0.42
C TYR A 200 -8.69 -18.56 1.62
N ALA A 201 -10.02 -18.46 1.45
CA ALA A 201 -10.93 -18.30 2.58
C ALA A 201 -11.01 -19.52 3.50
N GLY A 202 -10.65 -20.70 2.98
CA GLY A 202 -10.58 -21.93 3.74
C GLY A 202 -9.25 -22.18 4.46
N THR A 203 -8.25 -21.32 4.25
CA THR A 203 -6.94 -21.50 4.88
C THR A 203 -7.01 -21.25 6.40
N ARG A 204 -6.39 -22.14 7.17
CA ARG A 204 -6.34 -22.04 8.62
C ARG A 204 -5.60 -20.78 9.05
N ARG A 205 -6.13 -20.09 10.07
CA ARG A 205 -5.49 -18.90 10.67
C ARG A 205 -4.09 -19.20 11.23
N GLY A 206 -3.24 -18.20 11.23
CA GLY A 206 -1.85 -18.28 11.68
C GLY A 206 -0.88 -18.12 10.50
N GLU A 207 0.29 -18.74 10.60
CA GLU A 207 1.37 -18.65 9.61
C GLU A 207 0.90 -19.08 8.22
N ALA A 208 0.08 -20.12 8.14
CA ALA A 208 -0.49 -20.62 6.88
C ALA A 208 -1.33 -19.56 6.15
N SER A 209 -2.07 -18.72 6.89
CA SER A 209 -2.84 -17.64 6.26
C SER A 209 -1.94 -16.52 5.72
N VAL A 210 -0.80 -16.27 6.35
CA VAL A 210 0.17 -15.28 5.85
C VAL A 210 0.85 -15.76 4.56
N VAL A 211 1.20 -17.05 4.48
CA VAL A 211 1.69 -17.68 3.25
C VAL A 211 0.61 -17.63 2.16
N ALA A 212 -0.62 -18.01 2.49
CA ALA A 212 -1.76 -18.01 1.57
C ALA A 212 -2.10 -16.60 1.03
N LEU A 213 -1.94 -15.57 1.84
CA LEU A 213 -2.11 -14.17 1.42
C LEU A 213 -1.16 -13.80 0.26
N ALA A 214 0.11 -14.18 0.36
CA ALA A 214 1.08 -13.90 -0.70
C ALA A 214 0.73 -14.65 -1.98
N ALA A 215 0.35 -15.93 -1.88
CA ALA A 215 -0.13 -16.71 -3.02
C ALA A 215 -1.41 -16.12 -3.63
N ALA A 216 -2.37 -15.69 -2.78
CA ALA A 216 -3.62 -15.07 -3.20
C ALA A 216 -3.41 -13.76 -3.96
N HIS A 217 -2.44 -12.94 -3.53
CA HIS A 217 -2.04 -11.71 -4.23
C HIS A 217 -1.63 -12.01 -5.66
N HIS A 218 -0.70 -12.97 -5.85
CA HIS A 218 -0.24 -13.35 -7.19
C HIS A 218 -1.41 -13.85 -8.04
N ARG A 219 -2.20 -14.80 -7.53
CA ARG A 219 -3.30 -15.39 -8.29
C ARG A 219 -4.42 -14.40 -8.62
N LEU A 220 -4.63 -13.37 -7.79
CA LEU A 220 -5.52 -12.25 -8.11
C LEU A 220 -4.95 -11.39 -9.24
N ALA A 221 -3.66 -11.07 -9.19
CA ALA A 221 -2.98 -10.35 -10.26
C ALA A 221 -3.01 -11.13 -11.58
N TRP A 222 -2.83 -12.44 -11.54
CA TRP A 222 -2.89 -13.35 -12.69
C TRP A 222 -4.29 -13.40 -13.34
N MET A 223 -5.36 -13.47 -12.53
CA MET A 223 -6.73 -13.48 -13.03
C MET A 223 -7.12 -12.16 -13.71
N HIS A 224 -6.57 -11.05 -13.25
CA HIS A 224 -6.80 -9.72 -13.81
C HIS A 224 -8.29 -9.40 -14.03
N PRO A 225 -9.12 -9.41 -12.98
CA PRO A 225 -10.59 -9.40 -13.15
C PRO A 225 -11.18 -8.09 -13.65
N PHE A 226 -10.44 -6.98 -13.63
CA PHE A 226 -10.92 -5.66 -14.02
C PHE A 226 -10.25 -5.15 -15.29
N LEU A 227 -10.83 -4.15 -15.95
CA LEU A 227 -10.21 -3.50 -17.11
C LEU A 227 -8.98 -2.68 -16.75
N ASP A 228 -8.98 -2.05 -15.57
CA ASP A 228 -7.85 -1.32 -14.98
C ASP A 228 -7.90 -1.45 -13.46
N GLY A 229 -6.86 -1.03 -12.75
CA GLY A 229 -6.81 -0.99 -11.29
C GLY A 229 -6.53 -2.32 -10.60
N ASN A 230 -6.28 -3.41 -11.33
CA ASN A 230 -6.02 -4.72 -10.76
C ASN A 230 -4.86 -4.72 -9.76
N GLY A 231 -3.75 -4.06 -10.10
CA GLY A 231 -2.60 -3.93 -9.20
C GLY A 231 -2.93 -3.15 -7.92
N ARG A 232 -3.68 -2.05 -8.03
CA ARG A 232 -4.12 -1.24 -6.88
C ARG A 232 -5.05 -2.04 -5.97
N VAL A 233 -6.01 -2.78 -6.54
CA VAL A 233 -6.91 -3.67 -5.80
C VAL A 233 -6.12 -4.78 -5.10
N ALA A 234 -5.22 -5.48 -5.80
CA ALA A 234 -4.45 -6.58 -5.22
C ALA A 234 -3.58 -6.11 -4.04
N ARG A 235 -2.90 -4.96 -4.17
CA ARG A 235 -2.08 -4.41 -3.10
C ARG A 235 -2.90 -3.92 -1.91
N LEU A 236 -4.02 -3.22 -2.16
CA LEU A 236 -4.92 -2.79 -1.09
C LEU A 236 -5.56 -4.00 -0.38
N HIS A 237 -6.02 -5.00 -1.12
CA HIS A 237 -6.54 -6.24 -0.57
C HIS A 237 -5.54 -6.94 0.35
N THR A 238 -4.27 -7.05 -0.08
CA THR A 238 -3.18 -7.60 0.73
C THR A 238 -2.98 -6.82 2.03
N HIS A 239 -2.98 -5.50 1.96
CA HIS A 239 -2.88 -4.64 3.14
C HIS A 239 -4.04 -4.85 4.11
N LEU A 240 -5.27 -4.92 3.60
CA LEU A 240 -6.47 -5.14 4.42
C LEU A 240 -6.51 -6.51 5.09
N LEU A 241 -6.02 -7.57 4.44
CA LEU A 241 -5.89 -8.88 5.06
C LEU A 241 -4.92 -8.85 6.24
N LEU A 242 -3.73 -8.27 6.06
CA LEU A 242 -2.76 -8.11 7.15
C LEU A 242 -3.32 -7.29 8.31
N GLN A 243 -4.09 -6.24 8.00
CA GLN A 243 -4.76 -5.42 8.99
C GLN A 243 -5.87 -6.19 9.71
N GLY A 244 -6.69 -6.95 8.98
CA GLY A 244 -7.76 -7.77 9.52
C GLY A 244 -7.28 -8.85 10.50
N TRP A 245 -6.04 -9.31 10.35
CA TRP A 245 -5.38 -10.23 11.29
C TRP A 245 -4.64 -9.50 12.43
N GLY A 246 -4.69 -8.16 12.46
CA GLY A 246 -4.04 -7.35 13.50
C GLY A 246 -2.53 -7.22 13.34
N LEU A 247 -1.95 -7.67 12.23
CA LEU A 247 -0.50 -7.68 12.02
C LEU A 247 0.07 -6.29 11.76
N THR A 248 -0.67 -5.40 11.07
CA THR A 248 -0.14 -4.07 10.75
C THR A 248 -0.26 -3.08 11.90
N SER A 249 -1.27 -3.21 12.74
CA SER A 249 -1.62 -2.25 13.81
C SER A 249 -1.70 -0.78 13.32
N GLY A 250 -1.81 -0.57 12.00
CA GLY A 250 -1.75 0.76 11.37
C GLY A 250 -0.35 1.40 11.37
N LEU A 251 0.72 0.58 11.52
CA LEU A 251 2.09 1.04 11.65
C LEU A 251 2.95 0.75 10.41
N TRP A 252 2.59 -0.23 9.60
CA TRP A 252 3.35 -0.65 8.43
C TRP A 252 2.46 -1.22 7.32
N SER A 253 3.02 -1.31 6.12
CA SER A 253 2.36 -1.87 4.94
C SER A 253 3.42 -2.43 3.98
N PRO A 254 3.12 -3.48 3.20
CA PRO A 254 4.04 -3.99 2.19
C PRO A 254 4.20 -3.06 0.97
N LEU A 255 3.29 -2.11 0.74
CA LEU A 255 3.22 -1.33 -0.50
C LEU A 255 4.50 -0.54 -0.78
N ARG A 256 5.08 0.09 0.25
CA ARG A 256 6.37 0.77 0.14
C ARG A 256 7.48 -0.19 -0.29
N GLY A 257 7.52 -1.38 0.29
CA GLY A 257 8.54 -2.39 -0.04
C GLY A 257 8.43 -2.87 -1.48
N PHE A 258 7.22 -3.13 -1.97
CA PHE A 258 6.98 -3.48 -3.38
C PHE A 258 7.43 -2.36 -4.34
N ALA A 259 7.12 -1.11 -4.01
CA ALA A 259 7.47 0.03 -4.86
C ALA A 259 8.96 0.35 -4.90
N ARG A 260 9.69 0.14 -3.80
CA ARG A 260 11.14 0.39 -3.72
C ARG A 260 11.94 -0.48 -4.68
N ASN A 261 11.43 -1.66 -4.98
CA ASN A 261 12.02 -2.54 -5.99
C ASN A 261 10.93 -3.00 -6.98
N GLU A 262 10.32 -2.04 -7.66
CA GLU A 262 9.25 -2.27 -8.62
C GLU A 262 9.64 -3.28 -9.70
N ALA A 263 10.86 -3.21 -10.19
CA ALA A 263 11.36 -4.13 -11.22
C ALA A 263 11.37 -5.58 -10.70
N LYS A 264 11.86 -5.82 -9.47
CA LYS A 264 11.86 -7.15 -8.85
C LYS A 264 10.42 -7.61 -8.57
N TYR A 265 9.57 -6.74 -8.04
CA TYR A 265 8.16 -7.03 -7.83
C TYR A 265 7.46 -7.54 -9.10
N LYS A 266 7.63 -6.80 -10.21
CA LYS A 266 7.03 -7.16 -11.49
C LYS A 266 7.66 -8.42 -12.10
N ALA A 267 8.98 -8.60 -11.97
CA ALA A 267 9.68 -9.78 -12.47
C ALA A 267 9.25 -11.06 -11.76
N LEU A 268 9.06 -11.02 -10.43
CA LEU A 268 8.63 -12.18 -9.66
C LEU A 268 7.15 -12.52 -9.88
N LEU A 269 6.28 -11.52 -10.06
CA LEU A 269 4.91 -11.78 -10.53
C LEU A 269 4.93 -12.53 -11.87
N GLN A 270 5.73 -12.03 -12.82
CA GLN A 270 5.85 -12.66 -14.13
C GLN A 270 6.50 -14.07 -14.06
N ALA A 271 7.48 -14.29 -13.19
CA ALA A 271 8.11 -15.60 -13.02
C ALA A 271 7.12 -16.64 -12.49
N ALA A 272 6.20 -16.24 -11.61
CA ALA A 272 5.16 -17.12 -11.09
C ALA A 272 3.95 -17.33 -12.05
N ASP A 273 3.90 -16.58 -13.17
CA ASP A 273 2.97 -16.81 -14.29
C ASP A 273 3.44 -17.92 -15.23
N GLU A 274 4.73 -18.27 -15.19
CA GLU A 274 5.32 -19.25 -16.11
C GLU A 274 4.73 -20.65 -15.90
N HIS A 275 4.75 -21.46 -16.97
CA HIS A 275 4.35 -22.85 -16.88
C HIS A 275 5.33 -23.67 -16.05
N ARG A 276 4.83 -24.71 -15.39
CA ARG A 276 5.68 -25.65 -14.66
C ARG A 276 6.74 -26.27 -15.58
N ARG A 277 7.93 -26.47 -15.04
CA ARG A 277 9.11 -26.91 -15.79
C ARG A 277 9.29 -28.45 -15.85
N GLY A 278 8.35 -29.21 -15.34
CA GLY A 278 8.39 -30.68 -15.31
C GLY A 278 7.71 -31.26 -14.08
N ASP A 279 7.85 -32.55 -13.85
CA ASP A 279 7.13 -33.29 -12.80
C ASP A 279 7.59 -32.95 -11.37
N LEU A 280 8.78 -32.35 -11.23
CA LEU A 280 9.32 -31.91 -9.95
C LEU A 280 8.93 -30.44 -9.58
N ASP A 281 8.28 -29.73 -10.49
CA ASP A 281 7.83 -28.34 -10.28
C ASP A 281 6.33 -28.29 -9.93
N GLY A 282 5.94 -29.06 -8.93
CA GLY A 282 4.58 -29.07 -8.39
C GLY A 282 3.54 -29.78 -9.27
N ARG A 283 2.28 -29.59 -8.90
CA ARG A 283 1.12 -30.10 -9.61
C ARG A 283 0.29 -28.94 -10.15
N GLY A 284 -0.17 -29.03 -11.36
CA GLY A 284 -0.94 -27.99 -12.02
C GLY A 284 -0.24 -27.46 -13.28
N ASN A 285 -0.66 -26.31 -13.80
CA ASN A 285 -0.11 -25.75 -15.02
C ASN A 285 1.02 -24.75 -14.78
N LEU A 286 0.95 -24.02 -13.66
CA LEU A 286 1.91 -22.98 -13.34
C LEU A 286 3.05 -23.54 -12.48
N THR A 287 4.19 -22.85 -12.53
CA THR A 287 5.37 -23.22 -11.75
C THR A 287 5.14 -23.08 -10.25
N GLU A 288 5.41 -24.11 -9.48
CA GLU A 288 5.42 -24.04 -8.01
C GLU A 288 6.66 -23.30 -7.51
N ALA A 289 7.81 -23.52 -8.14
CA ALA A 289 9.06 -22.84 -7.79
C ALA A 289 8.91 -21.32 -7.92
N GLY A 290 8.29 -20.83 -9.00
CA GLY A 290 8.00 -19.41 -9.16
C GLY A 290 7.01 -18.87 -8.12
N LEU A 291 6.01 -19.66 -7.73
CA LEU A 291 5.09 -19.27 -6.66
C LEU A 291 5.79 -19.20 -5.29
N VAL A 292 6.67 -20.15 -4.99
CA VAL A 292 7.48 -20.16 -3.75
C VAL A 292 8.37 -18.92 -3.68
N GLU A 293 9.10 -18.63 -4.76
CA GLU A 293 9.98 -17.43 -4.84
C GLU A 293 9.19 -16.13 -4.66
N TRP A 294 7.99 -16.04 -5.22
CA TRP A 294 7.10 -14.90 -5.00
C TRP A 294 6.64 -14.78 -3.54
N ILE A 295 6.30 -15.89 -2.88
CA ILE A 295 5.88 -15.90 -1.48
C ILE A 295 7.04 -15.49 -0.58
N GLU A 296 8.23 -16.06 -0.76
CA GLU A 296 9.44 -15.69 -0.02
C GLU A 296 9.70 -14.19 -0.13
N TYR A 297 9.71 -13.66 -1.36
CA TYR A 297 9.88 -12.22 -1.58
C TYR A 297 8.83 -11.38 -0.86
N THR A 298 7.58 -11.80 -0.85
CA THR A 298 6.49 -11.07 -0.17
C THR A 298 6.69 -11.07 1.34
N LEU A 299 7.09 -12.20 1.94
CA LEU A 299 7.39 -12.31 3.37
C LEU A 299 8.61 -11.46 3.74
N ASP A 300 9.67 -11.48 2.93
CA ASP A 300 10.87 -10.64 3.09
C ASP A 300 10.51 -9.16 3.05
N VAL A 301 9.70 -8.73 2.08
CA VAL A 301 9.22 -7.36 1.97
C VAL A 301 8.43 -6.96 3.22
N CYS A 302 7.51 -7.80 3.68
CA CYS A 302 6.74 -7.51 4.90
C CYS A 302 7.66 -7.37 6.12
N THR A 303 8.62 -8.28 6.28
CA THR A 303 9.59 -8.28 7.39
C THR A 303 10.47 -7.02 7.35
N ASP A 304 11.01 -6.64 6.18
CA ASP A 304 11.76 -5.39 6.01
C ASP A 304 10.94 -4.16 6.41
N GLN A 305 9.64 -4.12 6.05
CA GLN A 305 8.79 -2.99 6.42
C GLN A 305 8.49 -2.94 7.92
N VAL A 306 8.31 -4.06 8.58
CA VAL A 306 8.18 -4.13 10.05
C VAL A 306 9.47 -3.62 10.71
N GLU A 307 10.63 -4.11 10.29
CA GLU A 307 11.93 -3.70 10.84
C GLU A 307 12.22 -2.22 10.54
N PHE A 308 11.88 -1.76 9.35
CA PHE A 308 11.99 -0.34 8.99
C PHE A 308 11.19 0.53 9.96
N MET A 309 9.92 0.22 10.20
CA MET A 309 9.08 0.99 11.12
C MET A 309 9.53 0.85 12.58
N THR A 310 10.03 -0.30 12.98
CA THR A 310 10.65 -0.48 14.31
C THR A 310 11.81 0.49 14.53
N ARG A 311 12.70 0.62 13.53
CA ARG A 311 13.79 1.61 13.57
C ARG A 311 13.28 3.05 13.55
N GLN A 312 12.23 3.35 12.76
CA GLN A 312 11.67 4.70 12.69
C GLN A 312 11.00 5.13 14.00
N LEU A 313 10.38 4.21 14.73
CA LEU A 313 9.65 4.48 15.98
C LEU A 313 10.51 4.33 17.24
N HIS A 314 11.81 4.05 17.08
CA HIS A 314 12.71 3.92 18.23
C HIS A 314 12.78 5.23 19.04
N VAL A 315 12.44 5.17 20.33
CA VAL A 315 12.26 6.32 21.23
C VAL A 315 13.51 7.20 21.32
N GLY A 316 14.70 6.60 21.45
CA GLY A 316 15.95 7.36 21.54
C GLY A 316 16.23 8.19 20.28
N GLY A 317 16.05 7.60 19.10
CA GLY A 317 16.24 8.32 17.83
C GLY A 317 15.20 9.42 17.60
N MET A 318 14.00 9.28 18.15
CA MET A 318 12.96 10.30 18.00
C MET A 318 13.28 11.57 18.80
N ARG A 319 13.98 11.49 19.92
CA ARG A 319 14.42 12.66 20.69
C ARG A 319 15.23 13.65 19.83
N ASP A 320 16.23 13.14 19.13
CA ASP A 320 17.09 13.99 18.28
C ASP A 320 16.32 14.58 17.09
N ARG A 321 15.38 13.82 16.54
CA ARG A 321 14.49 14.27 15.45
C ARG A 321 13.51 15.35 15.89
N ILE A 322 12.93 15.24 17.10
CA ILE A 322 12.11 16.30 17.70
C ILE A 322 12.97 17.56 17.91
N GLN A 323 14.18 17.40 18.45
CA GLN A 323 15.10 18.51 18.66
C GLN A 323 15.41 19.24 17.34
N ALA A 324 15.72 18.51 16.28
CA ALA A 324 15.99 19.09 14.95
C ALA A 324 14.78 19.86 14.40
N ALA A 325 13.57 19.32 14.56
CA ALA A 325 12.34 19.99 14.15
C ALA A 325 12.09 21.29 14.93
N LEU A 326 12.25 21.27 16.27
CA LEU A 326 12.10 22.44 17.12
C LEU A 326 13.13 23.52 16.82
N ALA A 327 14.41 23.15 16.63
CA ALA A 327 15.47 24.08 16.25
C ALA A 327 15.15 24.77 14.92
N TYR A 328 14.64 24.05 13.93
CA TYR A 328 14.20 24.62 12.66
C TYR A 328 13.01 25.58 12.83
N GLU A 329 11.99 25.22 13.62
CA GLU A 329 10.83 26.05 13.91
C GLU A 329 11.23 27.34 14.64
N THR A 330 12.19 27.26 15.55
CA THR A 330 12.69 28.39 16.34
C THR A 330 13.58 29.30 15.50
N ALA A 331 14.57 28.75 14.81
CA ALA A 331 15.61 29.57 14.15
C ALA A 331 15.18 30.05 12.75
N VAL A 332 14.47 29.22 11.98
CA VAL A 332 14.15 29.49 10.56
C VAL A 332 12.71 29.98 10.41
N VAL A 333 11.73 29.22 10.91
CA VAL A 333 10.31 29.56 10.73
C VAL A 333 9.90 30.69 11.66
N LYS A 334 10.51 30.79 12.86
CA LYS A 334 10.17 31.75 13.90
C LYS A 334 8.69 31.72 14.31
N SER A 335 8.17 30.50 14.42
CA SER A 335 6.74 30.21 14.64
C SER A 335 6.25 30.47 16.06
N GLY A 336 7.13 30.86 16.96
CA GLY A 336 6.84 30.99 18.40
C GLY A 336 7.00 29.67 19.18
N VAL A 337 7.29 28.58 18.49
CA VAL A 337 7.71 27.30 19.10
C VAL A 337 9.10 27.49 19.71
N ARG A 338 9.38 26.84 20.84
CA ARG A 338 10.64 26.92 21.55
C ARG A 338 11.24 25.51 21.78
N GLU A 339 12.58 25.45 21.83
CA GLU A 339 13.33 24.20 22.02
C GLU A 339 13.07 23.56 23.39
N GLU A 340 12.69 24.35 24.41
CA GLU A 340 12.33 23.84 25.74
C GLU A 340 11.09 22.91 25.71
N ALA A 341 10.35 22.89 24.61
CA ALA A 341 9.27 21.93 24.38
C ALA A 341 9.78 20.50 24.09
N LEU A 342 11.11 20.28 23.92
CA LEU A 342 11.70 18.97 23.66
C LEU A 342 11.29 17.92 24.71
N MET A 343 11.43 18.27 25.99
CA MET A 343 11.14 17.33 27.07
C MET A 343 9.69 16.84 27.08
N PRO A 344 8.66 17.71 27.10
CA PRO A 344 7.28 17.25 27.10
C PRO A 344 6.87 16.56 25.79
N LEU A 345 7.37 17.01 24.63
CA LEU A 345 7.10 16.32 23.35
C LEU A 345 7.71 14.91 23.31
N HIS A 346 8.97 14.77 23.72
CA HIS A 346 9.60 13.46 23.78
C HIS A 346 8.94 12.56 24.81
N TYR A 347 8.53 13.08 25.97
CA TYR A 347 7.76 12.34 26.95
C TYR A 347 6.44 11.82 26.37
N LEU A 348 5.66 12.68 25.70
CA LEU A 348 4.42 12.29 25.03
C LEU A 348 4.64 11.22 23.97
N PHE A 349 5.71 11.35 23.19
CA PHE A 349 6.07 10.32 22.20
C PHE A 349 6.45 9.00 22.87
N ALA A 350 7.32 9.04 23.89
CA ALA A 350 7.82 7.86 24.57
C ALA A 350 6.74 7.10 25.37
N THR A 351 5.84 7.82 26.02
CA THR A 351 4.75 7.22 26.80
C THR A 351 3.52 6.91 25.96
N GLN A 352 3.45 7.43 24.73
CA GLN A 352 2.29 7.31 23.86
C GLN A 352 0.96 7.73 24.53
N GLY A 353 1.07 8.66 25.48
CA GLY A 353 -0.02 9.09 26.34
C GLY A 353 -0.46 10.53 26.08
N GLU A 354 -1.13 11.06 27.07
CA GLU A 354 -1.60 12.44 27.11
C GLU A 354 -1.04 13.15 28.34
N LEU A 355 -0.88 14.45 28.25
CA LEU A 355 -0.54 15.33 29.37
C LEU A 355 -1.60 16.40 29.56
N GLY A 356 -1.92 16.69 30.82
CA GLY A 356 -2.64 17.90 31.18
C GLY A 356 -1.84 19.14 30.74
N ARG A 357 -2.51 20.22 30.37
CA ARG A 357 -1.84 21.44 29.91
C ARG A 357 -0.92 22.05 30.98
N ALA A 358 -1.28 21.91 32.27
CA ALA A 358 -0.46 22.36 33.38
C ALA A 358 0.85 21.55 33.48
N ASP A 359 0.75 20.22 33.38
CA ASP A 359 1.91 19.33 33.44
C ASP A 359 2.82 19.55 32.23
N PHE A 360 2.23 19.71 31.02
CA PHE A 360 2.99 20.05 29.83
C PHE A 360 3.81 21.33 30.03
N LYS A 361 3.18 22.41 30.53
CA LYS A 361 3.86 23.66 30.81
C LYS A 361 4.98 23.52 31.84
N THR A 362 4.72 22.79 32.92
CA THR A 362 5.73 22.51 33.95
C THR A 362 6.94 21.82 33.40
N LEU A 363 6.76 20.78 32.51
CA LEU A 363 7.85 20.06 31.89
C LEU A 363 8.70 20.89 30.93
N THR A 364 8.22 22.03 30.44
CA THR A 364 9.05 22.96 29.64
C THR A 364 10.08 23.72 30.47
N GLY A 365 9.89 23.85 31.78
CA GLY A 365 10.72 24.67 32.64
C GLY A 365 10.61 26.18 32.39
N LEU A 366 9.67 26.64 31.56
CA LEU A 366 9.44 28.05 31.23
C LEU A 366 8.48 28.70 32.22
N GLY A 367 8.59 30.04 32.35
CA GLY A 367 7.59 30.81 33.09
C GLY A 367 6.20 30.71 32.43
N ASP A 368 5.12 30.75 33.24
CA ASP A 368 3.76 30.39 32.83
C ASP A 368 3.27 31.10 31.54
N ARG A 369 3.53 32.41 31.40
CA ARG A 369 3.14 33.18 30.20
C ARG A 369 3.84 32.66 28.95
N VAL A 370 5.13 32.34 29.04
CA VAL A 370 5.95 31.86 27.91
C VAL A 370 5.57 30.39 27.59
N ALA A 371 5.39 29.56 28.60
CA ALA A 371 4.94 28.19 28.44
C ALA A 371 3.56 28.12 27.76
N THR A 372 2.62 29.00 28.15
CA THR A 372 1.29 29.09 27.52
C THR A 372 1.38 29.53 26.05
N SER A 373 2.23 30.50 25.73
CA SER A 373 2.46 30.92 24.35
C SER A 373 3.10 29.79 23.50
N THR A 374 4.09 29.08 24.05
CA THR A 374 4.73 27.92 23.40
C THR A 374 3.76 26.78 23.15
N LEU A 375 2.91 26.46 24.15
CA LEU A 375 1.88 25.44 23.99
C LEU A 375 0.89 25.80 22.87
N SER A 376 0.46 27.05 22.82
CA SER A 376 -0.43 27.54 21.75
C SER A 376 0.23 27.47 20.38
N ALA A 377 1.51 27.84 20.29
CA ALA A 377 2.29 27.73 19.04
C ALA A 377 2.41 26.28 18.59
N LEU A 378 2.69 25.35 19.49
CA LEU A 378 2.77 23.90 19.18
C LEU A 378 1.44 23.34 18.67
N LEU A 379 0.32 23.71 19.28
CA LEU A 379 -1.01 23.32 18.82
C LEU A 379 -1.31 23.90 17.43
N ASN A 380 -1.06 25.19 17.22
CA ASN A 380 -1.27 25.86 15.93
C ASN A 380 -0.38 25.28 14.83
N ARG A 381 0.82 24.84 15.16
CA ARG A 381 1.77 24.19 14.24
C ARG A 381 1.52 22.69 14.09
N GLY A 382 0.58 22.10 14.86
CA GLY A 382 0.23 20.69 14.77
C GLY A 382 1.25 19.73 15.38
N PHE A 383 2.21 20.18 16.19
CA PHE A 383 3.09 19.31 16.98
C PHE A 383 2.38 18.63 18.15
N LEU A 384 1.25 19.19 18.53
CA LEU A 384 0.34 18.66 19.52
C LEU A 384 -1.09 18.60 18.95
N ALA A 385 -1.85 17.60 19.38
CA ALA A 385 -3.29 17.50 19.15
C ALA A 385 -4.03 17.52 20.49
N THR A 386 -5.29 17.99 20.46
CA THR A 386 -6.21 17.99 21.59
C THR A 386 -7.65 17.83 21.09
N ASP A 387 -8.51 17.24 21.89
CA ASP A 387 -9.91 17.02 21.52
C ASP A 387 -10.82 18.18 21.95
N SER A 388 -10.31 19.10 22.78
CA SER A 388 -11.06 20.28 23.21
C SER A 388 -10.13 21.46 23.57
N SER A 389 -10.70 22.67 23.65
CA SER A 389 -9.95 23.90 23.97
C SER A 389 -9.24 23.86 25.33
N TYR A 390 -9.67 23.00 26.24
CA TYR A 390 -9.08 22.83 27.57
C TYR A 390 -8.59 21.42 27.87
N GLY A 391 -8.77 20.50 26.92
CA GLY A 391 -8.40 19.09 27.06
C GLY A 391 -6.89 18.85 27.12
N SER A 392 -6.54 17.65 27.52
CA SER A 392 -5.19 17.12 27.47
C SER A 392 -4.59 17.24 26.08
N VAL A 393 -3.28 17.27 26.00
CA VAL A 393 -2.54 17.30 24.75
C VAL A 393 -1.80 15.98 24.53
N ARG A 394 -1.72 15.56 23.26
CA ARG A 394 -0.99 14.37 22.81
C ARG A 394 -0.02 14.73 21.71
N PHE A 395 0.99 13.90 21.55
CA PHE A 395 1.95 14.03 20.45
C PHE A 395 1.24 13.91 19.10
N ALA A 396 1.56 14.83 18.20
CA ALA A 396 1.06 14.80 16.83
C ALA A 396 2.21 14.93 15.81
N ILE A 397 1.96 14.50 14.59
CA ILE A 397 2.95 14.45 13.52
C ILE A 397 2.55 15.45 12.43
N PRO A 398 2.97 16.72 12.53
CA PRO A 398 2.67 17.69 11.49
C PRO A 398 3.48 17.38 10.23
N ARG A 399 2.85 17.55 9.07
CA ARG A 399 3.45 17.19 7.77
C ARG A 399 4.78 17.90 7.50
N HIS A 400 4.89 19.19 7.85
CA HIS A 400 6.13 19.95 7.65
C HIS A 400 7.29 19.46 8.54
N ALA A 401 7.02 18.70 9.61
CA ALA A 401 8.02 18.07 10.45
C ALA A 401 8.40 16.63 9.98
N LEU A 402 7.69 16.06 9.01
CA LEU A 402 7.96 14.69 8.53
C LEU A 402 9.40 14.49 8.08
N ARG A 403 10.00 15.47 7.40
CA ARG A 403 11.42 15.43 6.99
C ARG A 403 12.40 15.30 8.15
N PHE A 404 12.01 15.73 9.36
CA PHE A 404 12.80 15.57 10.58
C PHE A 404 12.42 14.27 11.30
N TYR A 405 11.12 14.04 11.52
CA TYR A 405 10.62 12.88 12.27
C TYR A 405 10.87 11.57 11.56
N PHE A 406 10.67 11.54 10.25
CA PHE A 406 10.74 10.34 9.42
C PHE A 406 11.45 10.61 8.09
N PRO A 407 12.73 10.99 8.09
CA PRO A 407 13.45 11.39 6.88
C PRO A 407 13.56 10.28 5.83
N ALA A 408 13.41 9.02 6.24
CA ALA A 408 13.53 7.87 5.36
C ALA A 408 12.18 7.34 4.80
N LEU A 409 11.06 8.06 5.03
CA LEU A 409 9.76 7.58 4.56
C LEU A 409 9.59 7.69 3.05
N TRP A 410 10.10 8.76 2.43
CA TRP A 410 9.96 9.04 1.02
C TRP A 410 11.27 9.42 0.32
N PRO A 411 12.35 8.64 0.46
CA PRO A 411 13.60 8.98 -0.20
C PRO A 411 13.47 9.00 -1.74
N GLU A 412 12.54 8.23 -2.28
CA GLU A 412 12.27 8.14 -3.72
C GLU A 412 11.55 9.38 -4.28
N ALA A 413 10.88 10.16 -3.43
CA ALA A 413 10.18 11.38 -3.86
C ALA A 413 11.12 12.45 -4.41
N GLU A 414 12.37 12.53 -3.93
CA GLU A 414 13.39 13.42 -4.47
C GLU A 414 13.84 12.99 -5.86
N GLN A 415 13.95 11.67 -6.09
CA GLN A 415 14.30 11.11 -7.40
C GLN A 415 13.17 11.32 -8.40
N ASP A 416 11.92 11.10 -7.98
CA ASP A 416 10.74 11.35 -8.80
C ASP A 416 10.62 12.84 -9.14
N GLN A 417 11.00 13.74 -8.25
CA GLN A 417 11.05 15.18 -8.53
C GLN A 417 12.04 15.50 -9.66
N ALA A 418 13.24 14.94 -9.62
CA ALA A 418 14.25 15.17 -10.65
C ALA A 418 13.79 14.63 -12.03
N LEU A 419 13.04 13.53 -12.05
CA LEU A 419 12.44 12.99 -13.28
C LEU A 419 11.36 13.93 -13.84
N LEU A 420 10.47 14.45 -12.98
CA LEU A 420 9.42 15.38 -13.39
C LEU A 420 10.00 16.72 -13.88
N ASP A 421 11.03 17.24 -13.21
CA ASP A 421 11.70 18.47 -13.62
C ASP A 421 12.47 18.27 -14.94
N GLY A 422 13.03 17.09 -15.17
CA GLY A 422 13.67 16.71 -16.44
C GLY A 422 12.70 16.58 -17.62
N GLU A 423 11.50 16.06 -17.39
CA GLU A 423 10.45 15.95 -18.42
C GLU A 423 9.89 17.31 -18.84
N VAL A 424 9.77 18.26 -17.92
CA VAL A 424 9.35 19.64 -18.22
C VAL A 424 10.39 20.38 -19.07
N GLY A 425 11.68 20.03 -18.94
CA GLY A 425 12.78 20.66 -19.69
C GLY A 425 12.99 20.14 -21.11
N LEU A 426 12.48 18.96 -21.48
CA LEU A 426 12.82 18.30 -22.73
C LEU A 426 11.68 18.18 -23.77
N GLY A 427 10.46 18.62 -23.47
CA GLY A 427 9.35 18.68 -24.46
C GLY A 427 9.07 17.36 -25.22
N GLY A 428 9.46 16.20 -24.68
CA GLY A 428 9.30 14.90 -25.33
C GLY A 428 8.05 14.16 -24.85
N PRO A 429 7.50 13.26 -25.68
CA PRO A 429 6.28 12.51 -25.31
C PRO A 429 6.54 11.63 -24.10
N THR A 430 5.67 11.72 -23.11
CA THR A 430 5.69 10.94 -21.88
C THR A 430 5.81 9.43 -22.16
N ARG A 431 6.65 8.71 -21.44
CA ARG A 431 6.86 7.25 -21.54
C ARG A 431 5.57 6.42 -21.38
N SER A 432 4.50 6.99 -20.87
CA SER A 432 3.18 6.34 -20.80
C SER A 432 2.60 6.06 -22.22
N ALA A 433 2.95 6.85 -23.21
CA ALA A 433 2.51 6.65 -24.59
C ALA A 433 3.19 5.47 -25.30
N LEU A 434 4.32 4.98 -24.80
CA LEU A 434 5.10 3.89 -25.43
C LEU A 434 4.73 2.48 -24.94
N ARG A 435 3.91 2.33 -23.90
CA ARG A 435 3.59 1.01 -23.31
C ARG A 435 2.34 0.32 -23.86
N ARG A 436 1.58 0.96 -24.75
CA ARG A 436 0.30 0.38 -25.22
C ARG A 436 0.15 0.51 -26.73
N LYS A 437 0.92 -0.30 -27.49
CA LYS A 437 0.54 -0.60 -28.88
C LYS A 437 -0.47 -1.75 -28.86
N PRO A 438 -1.63 -1.62 -29.51
CA PRO A 438 -2.49 -2.75 -29.74
C PRO A 438 -1.81 -3.73 -30.70
N LEU A 439 -1.83 -5.00 -30.36
CA LEU A 439 -1.55 -6.07 -31.30
C LEU A 439 -2.73 -6.12 -32.28
N SER A 440 -2.46 -5.82 -33.54
CA SER A 440 -3.35 -6.06 -34.67
C SER A 440 -3.41 -7.54 -34.99
#